data_f307dc1a24696417477a7782b8e5ab52
#
_entry.id   f307dc1a24696417477a7782b8e5ab52
#
_cell.length_a   1.000
_cell.length_b   1.000
_cell.length_c   1.000
_cell.angle_alpha   90.00
_cell.angle_beta   90.00
_cell.angle_gamma   90.00
#
_symmetry.space_group_name_H-M   'P 1'
#
loop_
_entity.id
_entity.type
_entity.pdbx_description
1 polymer ?
#
loop_
_entity_poly.entity_id
_entity_poly.type
_entity_poly.pdbx_seq_one_letter_code
_entity_poly.pdbx_strand_id
1 'polypeptide(L)'
;MPDTTGSAVPGLDAPPADIVVLGKVMAACGLQGEVRVFPFADDPLGWSQLPNWWIGREGDAPHLWHRTRLLTCRLRNDLLVARLACVTDRTAAEGMRGVLVGVPRAALPPTATGEYYWADLLGLTVLNTREQSLGRILGLIETPANTVLRVGDGEGAERLLPFVATVVLDVDLAARQVRVEWGMDW
;
A
#
# COMPACT_ATOMS: atom_id res chain seq x y z
N MET A 1 -50.62 -19.68 -5.30
CA MET A 1 -49.36 -19.25 -5.84
C MET A 1 -48.82 -18.15 -4.95
N PRO A 2 -47.85 -18.35 -4.06
CA PRO A 2 -47.13 -17.25 -3.45
C PRO A 2 -45.80 -17.08 -4.15
N ASP A 3 -45.59 -15.88 -4.66
CA ASP A 3 -44.32 -15.40 -5.19
C ASP A 3 -43.26 -15.36 -4.10
N THR A 4 -42.26 -16.19 -4.26
CA THR A 4 -41.05 -16.11 -3.47
C THR A 4 -40.18 -15.01 -4.02
N THR A 5 -40.39 -13.79 -3.56
CA THR A 5 -39.45 -12.69 -3.78
C THR A 5 -38.16 -13.03 -3.04
N GLY A 6 -37.21 -13.58 -3.78
CA GLY A 6 -35.84 -13.76 -3.33
C GLY A 6 -35.24 -12.39 -3.03
N SER A 7 -35.06 -12.11 -1.75
CA SER A 7 -34.29 -10.97 -1.27
C SER A 7 -32.86 -11.13 -1.81
N ALA A 8 -32.51 -10.37 -2.83
CA ALA A 8 -31.14 -10.24 -3.30
C ALA A 8 -30.32 -9.67 -2.14
N VAL A 9 -29.46 -10.48 -1.58
CA VAL A 9 -28.38 -10.02 -0.70
C VAL A 9 -27.57 -9.03 -1.52
N PRO A 10 -27.38 -7.77 -1.07
CA PRO A 10 -26.57 -6.80 -1.81
C PRO A 10 -25.17 -7.37 -1.97
N GLY A 11 -24.71 -7.44 -3.21
CA GLY A 11 -23.55 -8.15 -3.67
C GLY A 11 -22.31 -7.90 -2.81
N LEU A 12 -21.63 -8.98 -2.49
CA LEU A 12 -20.21 -8.97 -2.23
C LEU A 12 -19.57 -8.29 -3.44
N ASP A 13 -19.23 -7.01 -3.31
CA ASP A 13 -18.48 -6.30 -4.35
C ASP A 13 -17.24 -7.12 -4.63
N ALA A 14 -17.11 -7.59 -5.84
CA ALA A 14 -15.94 -8.33 -6.26
C ALA A 14 -14.69 -7.44 -5.96
N PRO A 15 -13.62 -8.01 -5.41
CA PRO A 15 -12.43 -7.23 -5.12
C PRO A 15 -11.93 -6.59 -6.42
N PRO A 16 -11.62 -5.29 -6.41
CA PRO A 16 -11.09 -4.60 -7.58
C PRO A 16 -9.75 -5.21 -7.98
N ALA A 17 -9.49 -5.27 -9.27
CA ALA A 17 -8.24 -5.81 -9.81
C ALA A 17 -7.02 -4.92 -9.46
N ASP A 18 -7.25 -3.68 -9.05
CA ASP A 18 -6.26 -2.63 -8.85
C ASP A 18 -6.27 -2.08 -7.41
N ILE A 19 -6.09 -2.95 -6.43
CA ILE A 19 -5.94 -2.53 -5.03
C ILE A 19 -4.56 -1.91 -4.85
N VAL A 20 -4.55 -0.68 -4.35
CA VAL A 20 -3.34 0.01 -3.88
C VAL A 20 -3.17 -0.31 -2.40
N VAL A 21 -2.04 -0.93 -2.06
CA VAL A 21 -1.70 -1.24 -0.67
C VAL A 21 -1.27 0.04 0.02
N LEU A 22 -1.95 0.39 1.09
CA LEU A 22 -1.72 1.62 1.85
C LEU A 22 -0.90 1.40 3.12
N GLY A 23 -0.92 0.19 3.68
CA GLY A 23 -0.19 -0.08 4.91
C GLY A 23 -0.30 -1.53 5.36
N LYS A 24 0.37 -1.81 6.48
CA LYS A 24 0.44 -3.14 7.09
C LYS A 24 0.06 -3.10 8.56
N VAL A 25 -0.77 -4.03 8.98
CA VAL A 25 -1.12 -4.18 10.40
C VAL A 25 0.06 -4.72 11.19
N MET A 26 0.50 -3.96 12.18
CA MET A 26 1.67 -4.29 13.01
C MET A 26 1.29 -5.00 14.30
N ALA A 27 0.23 -4.55 14.96
CA ALA A 27 -0.17 -5.08 16.26
C ALA A 27 -1.64 -4.74 16.59
N ALA A 28 -2.22 -5.51 17.50
CA ALA A 28 -3.45 -5.13 18.18
C ALA A 28 -3.23 -3.92 19.12
N CYS A 29 -4.27 -3.11 19.29
CA CYS A 29 -4.26 -1.96 20.19
C CYS A 29 -5.54 -1.94 21.03
N GLY A 30 -5.39 -1.84 22.35
CA GLY A 30 -6.54 -1.80 23.26
C GLY A 30 -7.31 -3.12 23.36
N LEU A 31 -8.53 -3.04 23.87
CA LEU A 31 -9.40 -4.20 24.12
C LEU A 31 -10.54 -4.33 23.11
N GLN A 32 -10.82 -3.27 22.35
CA GLN A 32 -12.00 -3.15 21.49
C GLN A 32 -11.74 -3.55 20.02
N GLY A 33 -10.67 -4.30 19.73
CA GLY A 33 -10.36 -4.73 18.36
C GLY A 33 -9.74 -3.62 17.50
N GLU A 34 -9.06 -2.63 18.10
CA GLU A 34 -8.28 -1.67 17.33
C GLU A 34 -6.97 -2.31 16.86
N VAL A 35 -6.51 -1.91 15.69
CA VAL A 35 -5.23 -2.34 15.11
C VAL A 35 -4.34 -1.14 14.84
N ARG A 36 -3.03 -1.32 15.01
CA ARG A 36 -2.01 -0.37 14.59
C ARG A 36 -1.58 -0.71 13.17
N VAL A 37 -1.73 0.25 12.27
CA VAL A 37 -1.34 0.12 10.87
C VAL A 37 -0.15 1.02 10.61
N PHE A 38 0.92 0.43 10.10
CA PHE A 38 2.07 1.15 9.58
C PHE A 38 1.73 1.67 8.18
N PRO A 39 1.70 2.98 7.96
CA PRO A 39 1.35 3.54 6.66
C PRO A 39 2.53 3.45 5.67
N PHE A 40 2.22 3.24 4.40
CA PHE A 40 3.17 3.22 3.29
C PHE A 40 3.12 4.52 2.46
N ALA A 41 2.52 5.58 2.96
CA ALA A 41 2.41 6.86 2.28
C ALA A 41 2.58 8.01 3.27
N ASP A 42 3.05 9.15 2.77
CA ASP A 42 3.38 10.33 3.56
C ASP A 42 2.15 11.02 4.18
N ASP A 43 0.96 10.89 3.56
CA ASP A 43 -0.30 11.38 4.12
C ASP A 43 -1.28 10.24 4.45
N PRO A 44 -1.13 9.58 5.60
CA PRO A 44 -2.02 8.51 6.00
C PRO A 44 -3.40 9.01 6.46
N LEU A 45 -3.57 10.29 6.79
CA LEU A 45 -4.85 10.83 7.25
C LEU A 45 -5.90 10.89 6.14
N GLY A 46 -5.49 11.02 4.88
CA GLY A 46 -6.39 10.92 3.73
C GLY A 46 -7.17 9.60 3.70
N TRP A 47 -6.61 8.53 4.22
CA TRP A 47 -7.28 7.21 4.26
C TRP A 47 -8.40 7.14 5.30
N SER A 48 -8.34 7.95 6.35
CA SER A 48 -9.38 8.02 7.38
C SER A 48 -10.73 8.49 6.83
N GLN A 49 -10.72 9.15 5.68
CA GLN A 49 -11.90 9.62 4.97
C GLN A 49 -12.56 8.52 4.11
N LEU A 50 -11.86 7.42 3.86
CA LEU A 50 -12.35 6.33 3.04
C LEU A 50 -13.21 5.38 3.90
N PRO A 51 -14.49 5.22 3.59
CA PRO A 51 -15.41 4.48 4.46
C PRO A 51 -15.16 2.97 4.48
N ASN A 52 -14.46 2.45 3.47
CA ASN A 52 -14.16 1.04 3.34
C ASN A 52 -12.70 0.84 2.97
N TRP A 53 -12.10 -0.17 3.62
CA TRP A 53 -10.78 -0.67 3.30
C TRP A 53 -10.87 -2.11 2.80
N TRP A 54 -9.87 -2.53 2.07
CA TRP A 54 -9.67 -3.90 1.67
C TRP A 54 -8.51 -4.49 2.47
N ILE A 55 -8.67 -5.71 2.92
CA ILE A 55 -7.67 -6.42 3.72
C ILE A 55 -7.29 -7.72 3.02
N GLY A 56 -6.00 -8.02 2.99
CA GLY A 56 -5.42 -9.21 2.37
C GLY A 56 -4.04 -9.51 2.93
N ARG A 57 -3.39 -10.55 2.45
CA ARG A 57 -2.03 -10.90 2.84
C ARG A 57 -1.09 -10.69 1.67
N GLU A 58 0.18 -10.57 1.99
CA GLU A 58 1.24 -10.47 0.97
C GLU A 58 1.21 -11.72 0.07
N GLY A 59 1.14 -11.51 -1.25
CA GLY A 59 1.03 -12.58 -2.23
C GLY A 59 -0.40 -13.05 -2.52
N ASP A 60 -1.41 -12.56 -1.81
CA ASP A 60 -2.80 -12.90 -2.09
C ASP A 60 -3.22 -12.40 -3.47
N ALA A 61 -3.88 -13.29 -4.22
CA ALA A 61 -4.53 -12.88 -5.46
C ALA A 61 -5.68 -11.88 -5.17
N PRO A 62 -6.03 -10.98 -6.09
CA PRO A 62 -7.03 -9.95 -5.86
C PRO A 62 -8.36 -10.48 -5.29
N HIS A 63 -8.81 -11.65 -5.72
CA HIS A 63 -10.07 -12.25 -5.26
C HIS A 63 -10.06 -12.73 -3.80
N LEU A 64 -8.90 -12.79 -3.15
CA LEU A 64 -8.75 -13.16 -1.74
C LEU A 64 -8.82 -11.95 -0.80
N TRP A 65 -8.81 -10.73 -1.37
CA TRP A 65 -8.98 -9.53 -0.57
C TRP A 65 -10.43 -9.35 -0.15
N HIS A 66 -10.62 -8.96 1.11
CA HIS A 66 -11.94 -8.79 1.71
C HIS A 66 -12.20 -7.32 2.03
N ARG A 67 -13.39 -6.85 1.66
CA ARG A 67 -13.84 -5.51 2.00
C ARG A 67 -14.26 -5.45 3.48
N THR A 68 -13.82 -4.42 4.17
CA THR A 68 -14.26 -4.12 5.53
C THR A 68 -14.55 -2.64 5.69
N ARG A 69 -15.54 -2.31 6.52
CA ARG A 69 -15.85 -0.91 6.82
C ARG A 69 -14.89 -0.39 7.88
N LEU A 70 -14.35 0.80 7.63
CA LEU A 70 -13.60 1.57 8.60
C LEU A 70 -14.59 2.23 9.58
N LEU A 71 -14.46 1.94 10.87
CA LEU A 71 -15.29 2.52 11.92
C LEU A 71 -14.65 3.77 12.51
N THR A 72 -13.36 3.72 12.80
CA THR A 72 -12.56 4.85 13.28
C THR A 72 -11.13 4.73 12.77
N CYS A 73 -10.49 5.87 12.53
CA CYS A 73 -9.08 5.95 12.21
C CYS A 73 -8.48 7.22 12.81
N ARG A 74 -7.32 7.11 13.44
CA ARG A 74 -6.59 8.25 14.01
C ARG A 74 -5.10 8.02 13.92
N LEU A 75 -4.34 9.08 13.70
CA LEU A 75 -2.89 9.04 13.71
C LEU A 75 -2.38 9.14 15.15
N ARG A 76 -1.43 8.28 15.51
CA ARG A 76 -0.75 8.29 16.80
C ARG A 76 0.68 7.79 16.65
N ASN A 77 1.65 8.67 16.92
CA ASN A 77 3.09 8.36 16.82
C ASN A 77 3.42 7.72 15.46
N ASP A 78 3.07 8.40 14.37
CA ASP A 78 3.31 7.99 12.98
C ASP A 78 2.66 6.65 12.55
N LEU A 79 1.83 6.07 13.41
CA LEU A 79 1.02 4.90 13.12
C LEU A 79 -0.46 5.27 13.08
N LEU A 80 -1.21 4.64 12.20
CA LEU A 80 -2.66 4.71 12.24
C LEU A 80 -3.20 3.72 13.28
N VAL A 81 -4.07 4.20 14.15
CA VAL A 81 -4.90 3.35 14.99
C VAL A 81 -6.28 3.29 14.37
N ALA A 82 -6.64 2.13 13.85
CA ALA A 82 -7.88 1.92 13.11
C ALA A 82 -8.75 0.87 13.80
N ARG A 83 -10.06 1.05 13.71
CA ARG A 83 -11.06 0.06 14.08
C ARG A 83 -11.83 -0.36 12.84
N LEU A 84 -11.81 -1.66 12.56
CA LEU A 84 -12.44 -2.27 11.40
C LEU A 84 -13.68 -3.05 11.84
N ALA A 85 -14.73 -3.03 11.02
CA ALA A 85 -15.99 -3.71 11.35
C ALA A 85 -15.83 -5.24 11.47
N CYS A 86 -14.87 -5.84 10.77
CA CYS A 86 -14.58 -7.27 10.85
C CYS A 86 -13.75 -7.69 12.07
N VAL A 87 -13.24 -6.72 12.87
CA VAL A 87 -12.38 -6.98 14.03
C VAL A 87 -13.12 -6.55 15.29
N THR A 88 -13.72 -7.50 15.99
CA THR A 88 -14.64 -7.24 17.10
C THR A 88 -13.98 -7.15 18.46
N ASP A 89 -12.84 -7.79 18.62
CA ASP A 89 -12.15 -7.92 19.91
C ASP A 89 -10.63 -7.96 19.73
N ARG A 90 -9.92 -8.02 20.86
CA ARG A 90 -8.47 -8.06 20.89
C ARG A 90 -7.89 -9.31 20.22
N THR A 91 -8.49 -10.48 20.41
CA THR A 91 -7.99 -11.73 19.83
C THR A 91 -8.08 -11.69 18.30
N ALA A 92 -9.19 -11.19 17.77
CA ALA A 92 -9.34 -10.95 16.33
C ALA A 92 -8.28 -9.95 15.83
N ALA A 93 -8.03 -8.87 16.57
CA ALA A 93 -7.01 -7.87 16.22
C ALA A 93 -5.58 -8.45 16.24
N GLU A 94 -5.25 -9.35 17.15
CA GLU A 94 -3.97 -10.04 17.19
C GLU A 94 -3.77 -10.94 15.96
N GLY A 95 -4.83 -11.60 15.50
CA GLY A 95 -4.85 -12.39 14.25
C GLY A 95 -4.64 -11.56 12.97
N MET A 96 -4.84 -10.24 13.04
CA MET A 96 -4.63 -9.32 11.93
C MET A 96 -3.16 -8.93 11.71
N ARG A 97 -2.24 -9.32 12.58
CA ARG A 97 -0.83 -8.99 12.42
C ARG A 97 -0.28 -9.47 11.08
N GLY A 98 0.36 -8.57 10.34
CA GLY A 98 0.92 -8.84 9.01
C GLY A 98 -0.08 -8.72 7.87
N VAL A 99 -1.36 -8.47 8.17
CA VAL A 99 -2.39 -8.21 7.14
C VAL A 99 -2.11 -6.86 6.50
N LEU A 100 -2.24 -6.81 5.18
CA LEU A 100 -2.14 -5.59 4.39
C LEU A 100 -3.50 -4.90 4.33
N VAL A 101 -3.44 -3.58 4.30
CA VAL A 101 -4.61 -2.71 4.12
C VAL A 101 -4.47 -1.98 2.79
N GLY A 102 -5.52 -1.96 2.01
CA GLY A 102 -5.53 -1.30 0.72
C GLY A 102 -6.91 -0.77 0.36
N VAL A 103 -6.94 -0.01 -0.72
CA VAL A 103 -8.17 0.53 -1.32
C VAL A 103 -8.09 0.42 -2.84
N PRO A 104 -9.23 0.44 -3.54
CA PRO A 104 -9.24 0.57 -4.99
C PRO A 104 -8.53 1.86 -5.41
N ARG A 105 -7.73 1.81 -6.47
CA ARG A 105 -7.08 3.01 -7.01
C ARG A 105 -8.07 4.15 -7.28
N ALA A 106 -9.24 3.83 -7.81
CA ALA A 106 -10.29 4.81 -8.08
C ALA A 106 -10.84 5.53 -6.83
N ALA A 107 -10.60 4.98 -5.62
CA ALA A 107 -11.02 5.60 -4.37
C ALA A 107 -9.99 6.60 -3.81
N LEU A 108 -8.77 6.58 -4.35
CA LEU A 108 -7.71 7.49 -3.92
C LEU A 108 -7.85 8.84 -4.63
N PRO A 109 -7.61 9.96 -3.92
CA PRO A 109 -7.48 11.25 -4.58
C PRO A 109 -6.31 11.20 -5.58
N PRO A 110 -6.36 12.00 -6.66
CA PRO A 110 -5.21 12.13 -7.54
C PRO A 110 -4.01 12.63 -6.71
N THR A 111 -2.89 11.94 -6.84
CA THR A 111 -1.64 12.35 -6.19
C THR A 111 -1.16 13.70 -6.70
N ALA A 112 -0.62 14.54 -5.82
CA ALA A 112 0.03 15.77 -6.23
C ALA A 112 1.25 15.46 -7.10
N THR A 113 1.70 16.43 -7.89
CA THR A 113 2.90 16.28 -8.74
C THR A 113 4.10 15.96 -7.85
N GLY A 114 4.71 14.79 -8.08
CA GLY A 114 5.86 14.31 -7.31
C GLY A 114 5.52 13.39 -6.13
N GLU A 115 4.24 13.16 -5.85
CA GLU A 115 3.79 12.16 -4.89
C GLU A 115 3.37 10.87 -5.62
N TYR A 116 3.85 9.75 -5.16
CA TYR A 116 3.60 8.43 -5.77
C TYR A 116 3.18 7.43 -4.72
N TYR A 117 2.20 6.59 -5.04
CA TYR A 117 1.90 5.43 -4.20
C TYR A 117 2.98 4.37 -4.38
N TRP A 118 3.43 3.75 -3.30
CA TRP A 118 4.46 2.72 -3.35
C TRP A 118 4.12 1.57 -4.31
N ALA A 119 2.86 1.20 -4.38
CA ALA A 119 2.39 0.18 -5.31
C ALA A 119 2.63 0.56 -6.78
N ASP A 120 2.66 1.85 -7.11
CA ASP A 120 2.92 2.35 -8.46
C ASP A 120 4.40 2.27 -8.82
N LEU A 121 5.26 2.43 -7.83
CA LEU A 121 6.71 2.40 -8.01
C LEU A 121 7.25 0.97 -8.18
N LEU A 122 6.57 -0.03 -7.59
CA LEU A 122 7.01 -1.42 -7.67
C LEU A 122 7.04 -1.93 -9.12
N GLY A 123 8.15 -2.55 -9.48
CA GLY A 123 8.36 -3.13 -10.82
C GLY A 123 8.66 -2.11 -11.92
N LEU A 124 8.77 -0.80 -11.60
CA LEU A 124 9.25 0.18 -12.56
C LEU A 124 10.73 -0.06 -12.86
N THR A 125 11.11 0.14 -14.13
CA THR A 125 12.51 0.07 -14.56
C THR A 125 13.25 1.34 -14.12
N VAL A 126 14.39 1.18 -13.49
CA VAL A 126 15.24 2.31 -13.06
C VAL A 126 16.34 2.55 -14.09
N LEU A 127 16.36 3.74 -14.65
CA LEU A 127 17.36 4.18 -15.62
C LEU A 127 18.19 5.30 -15.02
N ASN A 128 19.51 5.25 -15.24
CA ASN A 128 20.35 6.38 -14.87
C ASN A 128 20.34 7.50 -15.93
N THR A 129 21.03 8.60 -15.68
CA THR A 129 21.15 9.74 -16.60
C THR A 129 21.85 9.39 -17.94
N ARG A 130 22.50 8.23 -18.02
CA ARG A 130 23.11 7.68 -19.25
C ARG A 130 22.23 6.65 -19.94
N GLU A 131 20.93 6.54 -19.55
CA GLU A 131 19.95 5.56 -20.05
C GLU A 131 20.34 4.11 -19.83
N GLN A 132 21.22 3.85 -18.85
CA GLN A 132 21.58 2.49 -18.46
C GLN A 132 20.62 1.97 -17.42
N SER A 133 20.12 0.74 -17.59
CA SER A 133 19.23 0.10 -16.64
C SER A 133 20.00 -0.35 -15.39
N LEU A 134 19.52 0.09 -14.24
CA LEU A 134 19.99 -0.33 -12.92
C LEU A 134 19.22 -1.53 -12.38
N GLY A 135 18.15 -1.94 -13.07
CA GLY A 135 17.21 -3.00 -12.66
C GLY A 135 15.80 -2.45 -12.48
N ARG A 136 15.01 -3.15 -11.68
CA ARG A 136 13.63 -2.78 -11.35
C ARG A 136 13.50 -2.49 -9.87
N ILE A 137 12.49 -1.69 -9.49
CA ILE A 137 12.15 -1.48 -8.09
C ILE A 137 11.54 -2.77 -7.54
N LEU A 138 12.23 -3.42 -6.63
CA LEU A 138 11.83 -4.67 -5.97
C LEU A 138 11.07 -4.41 -4.68
N GLY A 139 11.27 -3.25 -4.09
CA GLY A 139 10.64 -2.86 -2.84
C GLY A 139 11.10 -1.49 -2.37
N LEU A 140 10.50 -1.05 -1.28
CA LEU A 140 10.86 0.19 -0.60
C LEU A 140 11.17 -0.13 0.86
N ILE A 141 12.12 0.59 1.44
CA ILE A 141 12.49 0.50 2.85
C ILE A 141 12.35 1.89 3.43
N GLU A 142 11.57 2.03 4.48
CA GLU A 142 11.58 3.27 5.26
C GLU A 142 12.73 3.28 6.24
N THR A 143 13.47 4.38 6.22
CA THR A 143 14.46 4.68 7.23
C THR A 143 14.09 5.99 7.94
N PRO A 144 14.61 6.25 9.13
CA PRO A 144 14.32 7.49 9.84
C PRO A 144 14.67 8.78 9.08
N ALA A 145 15.53 8.67 8.07
CA ALA A 145 15.96 9.81 7.26
C ALA A 145 15.20 9.96 5.96
N ASN A 146 14.98 8.85 5.21
CA ASN A 146 14.35 8.86 3.89
C ASN A 146 13.81 7.47 3.54
N THR A 147 12.88 7.42 2.60
CA THR A 147 12.52 6.19 1.91
C THR A 147 13.66 5.78 0.97
N VAL A 148 13.96 4.49 0.91
CA VAL A 148 15.01 3.90 0.08
C VAL A 148 14.39 2.88 -0.88
N LEU A 149 14.68 3.03 -2.17
CA LEU A 149 14.30 2.07 -3.21
C LEU A 149 15.27 0.89 -3.19
N ARG A 150 14.73 -0.32 -3.17
CA ARG A 150 15.49 -1.53 -3.47
C ARG A 150 15.39 -1.79 -4.97
N VAL A 151 16.51 -1.75 -5.66
CA VAL A 151 16.58 -1.85 -7.12
C VAL A 151 17.48 -3.03 -7.51
N GLY A 152 17.02 -3.89 -8.37
CA GLY A 152 17.76 -5.05 -8.83
C GLY A 152 17.01 -5.89 -9.87
N ASP A 153 17.60 -6.99 -10.28
CA ASP A 153 17.00 -7.92 -11.25
C ASP A 153 16.30 -9.12 -10.57
N GLY A 154 16.33 -9.15 -9.23
CA GLY A 154 15.72 -10.24 -8.44
C GLY A 154 16.61 -11.47 -8.23
N GLU A 155 17.69 -11.63 -8.98
CA GLU A 155 18.60 -12.78 -8.89
C GLU A 155 20.04 -12.42 -8.49
N GLY A 156 20.32 -11.12 -8.30
CA GLY A 156 21.65 -10.60 -8.05
C GLY A 156 21.73 -9.61 -6.89
N ALA A 157 22.81 -8.81 -6.91
CA ALA A 157 23.01 -7.75 -5.94
C ALA A 157 21.95 -6.67 -6.10
N GLU A 158 21.29 -6.32 -5.00
CA GLU A 158 20.36 -5.22 -4.94
C GLU A 158 21.11 -3.91 -4.65
N ARG A 159 20.64 -2.83 -5.25
CA ARG A 159 21.09 -1.46 -4.98
C ARG A 159 20.07 -0.76 -4.11
N LEU A 160 20.55 0.04 -3.19
CA LEU A 160 19.73 0.85 -2.30
C LEU A 160 19.85 2.32 -2.71
N LEU A 161 18.81 2.88 -3.31
CA LEU A 161 18.77 4.24 -3.79
C LEU A 161 17.86 5.10 -2.91
N PRO A 162 18.35 6.20 -2.32
CA PRO A 162 17.47 7.12 -1.59
C PRO A 162 16.38 7.71 -2.50
N PHE A 163 15.12 7.65 -2.07
CA PHE A 163 14.00 8.26 -2.79
C PHE A 163 13.89 9.75 -2.45
N VAL A 164 14.84 10.53 -2.95
CA VAL A 164 14.95 11.99 -2.75
C VAL A 164 15.10 12.69 -4.09
N ALA A 165 14.67 13.95 -4.18
CA ALA A 165 14.67 14.73 -5.42
C ALA A 165 16.08 14.92 -6.05
N THR A 166 17.14 14.78 -5.27
CA THR A 166 18.52 14.83 -5.77
C THR A 166 18.95 13.53 -6.46
N VAL A 167 18.28 12.43 -6.20
CA VAL A 167 18.56 11.11 -6.77
C VAL A 167 17.50 10.73 -7.80
N VAL A 168 16.22 10.86 -7.45
CA VAL A 168 15.11 10.57 -8.35
C VAL A 168 14.73 11.82 -9.11
N LEU A 169 15.10 11.85 -10.39
CA LEU A 169 14.91 13.02 -11.24
C LEU A 169 13.52 13.07 -11.86
N ASP A 170 12.98 11.90 -12.22
CA ASP A 170 11.66 11.79 -12.87
C ASP A 170 11.07 10.39 -12.67
N VAL A 171 9.74 10.34 -12.57
CA VAL A 171 8.97 9.09 -12.47
C VAL A 171 7.87 9.11 -13.52
N ASP A 172 8.03 8.31 -14.56
CA ASP A 172 7.05 8.11 -15.62
C ASP A 172 6.29 6.79 -15.39
N LEU A 173 5.11 6.90 -14.79
CA LEU A 173 4.24 5.75 -14.54
C LEU A 173 3.67 5.15 -15.83
N ALA A 174 3.47 5.98 -16.87
CA ALA A 174 2.93 5.54 -18.16
C ALA A 174 3.97 4.73 -18.93
N ALA A 175 5.22 5.19 -18.97
CA ALA A 175 6.35 4.48 -19.56
C ALA A 175 6.89 3.37 -18.64
N ARG A 176 6.41 3.26 -17.39
CA ARG A 176 6.90 2.35 -16.35
C ARG A 176 8.40 2.47 -16.09
N GLN A 177 8.87 3.71 -15.95
CA GLN A 177 10.28 4.04 -15.78
C GLN A 177 10.48 5.07 -14.67
N VAL A 178 11.62 4.97 -13.99
CA VAL A 178 12.13 5.97 -13.05
C VAL A 178 13.51 6.38 -13.51
N ARG A 179 13.75 7.68 -13.66
CA ARG A 179 15.04 8.22 -14.03
C ARG A 179 15.75 8.72 -12.77
N VAL A 180 17.00 8.25 -12.59
CA VAL A 180 17.80 8.57 -11.41
C VAL A 180 19.18 9.12 -11.78
N GLU A 181 19.73 9.96 -10.93
CA GLU A 181 21.13 10.33 -10.95
C GLU A 181 21.93 9.38 -10.03
N TRP A 182 22.33 8.24 -10.60
CA TRP A 182 23.05 7.20 -9.87
C TRP A 182 24.05 6.48 -10.76
N GLY A 183 25.25 6.22 -10.23
CA GLY A 183 26.30 5.48 -10.95
C GLY A 183 26.06 3.98 -10.93
N MET A 184 26.56 3.28 -11.96
CA MET A 184 26.52 1.81 -12.01
C MET A 184 27.41 1.17 -10.93
N ASP A 185 28.42 1.90 -10.47
CA ASP A 185 29.47 1.42 -9.56
C ASP A 185 29.20 1.80 -8.07
N TRP A 186 28.01 2.28 -7.78
CA TRP A 186 27.63 2.75 -6.44
C TRP A 186 26.72 1.75 -5.74
#